data_10a59287542b3b2985ee992c12b4f135
#
_entry.id   10a59287542b3b2985ee992c12b4f135
#
_cell.length_a   1.000
_cell.length_b   1.000
_cell.length_c   1.000
_cell.angle_alpha   90.00
_cell.angle_beta   90.00
_cell.angle_gamma   90.00
#
_symmetry.space_group_name_H-M   'P 1'
#
loop_
_entity.id
_entity.type
_entity.pdbx_description
1 polymer ?
#
loop_
_entity_poly.entity_id
_entity_poly.type
_entity_poly.pdbx_seq_one_letter_code
_entity_poly.pdbx_strand_id
1 'polypeptide(L)'
;MQPSRNFDDLKFSSIHRRILLWGSGGPFLDGYVLVMIGVALEQLTPALKLDADWIGLLGAGTLAGLFVGTSLFGYISDKVGRRKMFLIDIIAIGVISVATMFVSSPVELLVMRVLIGIVIGADYPIATSMITEFSSTRQRAFSISFIAAMWYVGATCADLVGYWLYDVEGGWRWMLGSAAIPCLLILIGRFELPESPRWLLRKGRVKECEEMMIKLFGEPVAFDEEQPQQTRFRDLFNRRHFPFVLFVAAIWTCQVIPMFAIYTFGPQIVGLLGLGVGKNAALGNVVISLFFMLGCIPPMLWLNTAGRRPLLIGSFAMMTLALAVLGLIPDMGIWLVVMAFAVYAFFSGGPGNLQWLYPNELFPTD
;
A
#
# COMPACT_ATOMS: atom_id res chain seq x y z
N MET A 1 32.40 -13.85 -26.56
CA MET A 1 31.41 -13.47 -25.52
C MET A 1 30.32 -14.53 -25.55
N GLN A 2 30.05 -15.22 -24.44
CA GLN A 2 28.88 -16.11 -24.36
C GLN A 2 27.63 -15.25 -24.52
N PRO A 3 26.57 -15.74 -25.22
CA PRO A 3 25.34 -15.00 -25.35
C PRO A 3 24.79 -14.72 -23.94
N SER A 4 24.70 -13.46 -23.59
CA SER A 4 24.09 -13.03 -22.32
C SER A 4 22.64 -13.47 -22.34
N ARG A 5 22.22 -14.16 -21.28
CA ARG A 5 20.84 -14.59 -21.11
C ARG A 5 19.95 -13.37 -20.96
N ASN A 6 18.79 -13.35 -21.62
CA ASN A 6 17.86 -12.25 -21.46
C ASN A 6 17.27 -12.27 -20.02
N PHE A 7 17.10 -11.11 -19.41
CA PHE A 7 16.54 -10.97 -18.06
C PHE A 7 15.16 -11.66 -17.95
N ASP A 8 14.36 -11.61 -19.00
CA ASP A 8 13.01 -12.23 -19.04
C ASP A 8 13.03 -13.77 -19.00
N ASP A 9 14.16 -14.41 -19.32
CA ASP A 9 14.33 -15.86 -19.26
C ASP A 9 14.76 -16.38 -17.89
N LEU A 10 15.01 -15.48 -16.93
CA LEU A 10 15.41 -15.86 -15.59
C LEU A 10 14.27 -16.55 -14.81
N LYS A 11 14.58 -17.71 -14.25
CA LYS A 11 13.65 -18.42 -13.36
C LYS A 11 13.52 -17.71 -12.02
N PHE A 12 12.33 -17.80 -11.42
CA PHE A 12 12.08 -17.27 -10.08
C PHE A 12 12.99 -17.94 -9.05
N SER A 13 13.95 -17.21 -8.54
CA SER A 13 14.98 -17.69 -7.62
C SER A 13 14.76 -17.18 -6.19
N SER A 14 15.62 -17.65 -5.27
CA SER A 14 15.61 -17.17 -3.86
C SER A 14 15.83 -15.66 -3.76
N ILE A 15 16.60 -15.07 -4.66
CA ILE A 15 16.84 -13.63 -4.73
C ILE A 15 15.56 -12.88 -5.09
N HIS A 16 14.82 -13.34 -6.09
CA HIS A 16 13.54 -12.74 -6.45
C HIS A 16 12.56 -12.77 -5.26
N ARG A 17 12.48 -13.90 -4.54
CA ARG A 17 11.65 -14.00 -3.32
C ARG A 17 12.07 -13.02 -2.24
N ARG A 18 13.36 -12.82 -2.06
CA ARG A 18 13.91 -11.90 -1.06
C ARG A 18 13.63 -10.44 -1.42
N ILE A 19 13.84 -10.07 -2.69
CA ILE A 19 13.52 -8.73 -3.19
C ILE A 19 12.02 -8.47 -3.08
N LEU A 20 11.17 -9.44 -3.45
CA LEU A 20 9.73 -9.32 -3.37
C LEU A 20 9.27 -9.16 -1.91
N LEU A 21 9.77 -9.97 -0.98
CA LEU A 21 9.38 -9.92 0.43
C LEU A 21 9.81 -8.60 1.09
N TRP A 22 11.10 -8.25 1.01
CA TRP A 22 11.61 -7.05 1.68
C TRP A 22 11.26 -5.76 0.93
N GLY A 23 11.11 -5.85 -0.40
CA GLY A 23 10.63 -4.75 -1.23
C GLY A 23 9.19 -4.38 -0.90
N SER A 24 8.31 -5.36 -0.67
CA SER A 24 6.92 -5.11 -0.29
C SER A 24 6.73 -4.77 1.20
N GLY A 25 7.80 -4.68 1.97
CA GLY A 25 7.77 -4.22 3.36
C GLY A 25 7.27 -2.78 3.53
N GLY A 26 7.52 -1.90 2.55
CA GLY A 26 6.98 -0.55 2.53
C GLY A 26 5.45 -0.54 2.43
N PRO A 27 4.86 -1.11 1.39
CA PRO A 27 3.41 -1.30 1.32
C PRO A 27 2.79 -1.96 2.55
N PHE A 28 3.46 -2.89 3.20
CA PHE A 28 3.02 -3.42 4.49
C PHE A 28 2.94 -2.31 5.55
N LEU A 29 4.00 -1.48 5.69
CA LEU A 29 4.01 -0.36 6.63
C LEU A 29 2.96 0.70 6.30
N ASP A 30 2.72 0.95 5.02
CA ASP A 30 1.70 1.88 4.58
C ASP A 30 0.32 1.45 5.07
N GLY A 31 -0.05 0.19 4.84
CA GLY A 31 -1.29 -0.38 5.34
C GLY A 31 -1.37 -0.33 6.87
N TYR A 32 -0.28 -0.67 7.54
CA TYR A 32 -0.19 -0.65 8.99
C TYR A 32 -0.42 0.75 9.58
N VAL A 33 0.33 1.75 9.10
CA VAL A 33 0.27 3.13 9.61
C VAL A 33 -1.03 3.84 9.26
N LEU A 34 -1.53 3.61 8.03
CA LEU A 34 -2.76 4.25 7.57
C LEU A 34 -3.99 3.74 8.31
N VAL A 35 -4.04 2.44 8.63
CA VAL A 35 -5.18 1.82 9.30
C VAL A 35 -5.13 2.00 10.82
N MET A 36 -3.95 2.02 11.43
CA MET A 36 -3.80 2.13 12.87
C MET A 36 -4.54 3.31 13.49
N ILE A 37 -4.70 4.43 12.77
CA ILE A 37 -5.41 5.59 13.29
C ILE A 37 -6.89 5.28 13.59
N GLY A 38 -7.54 4.48 12.77
CA GLY A 38 -8.96 4.14 12.95
C GLY A 38 -9.24 3.49 14.30
N VAL A 39 -8.40 2.53 14.69
CA VAL A 39 -8.53 1.88 16.01
C VAL A 39 -8.08 2.80 17.15
N ALA A 40 -7.01 3.58 16.94
CA ALA A 40 -6.50 4.50 17.93
C ALA A 40 -7.49 5.66 18.24
N LEU A 41 -8.33 6.07 17.28
CA LEU A 41 -9.29 7.17 17.44
C LEU A 41 -10.26 6.96 18.61
N GLU A 42 -10.64 5.74 18.95
CA GLU A 42 -11.52 5.47 20.08
C GLU A 42 -10.91 5.95 21.42
N GLN A 43 -9.62 5.73 21.60
CA GLN A 43 -8.90 6.22 22.80
C GLN A 43 -8.42 7.67 22.66
N LEU A 44 -8.06 8.09 21.43
CA LEU A 44 -7.60 9.44 21.14
C LEU A 44 -8.69 10.49 21.37
N THR A 45 -9.93 10.19 20.95
CA THR A 45 -11.06 11.12 21.04
C THR A 45 -11.28 11.66 22.47
N PRO A 46 -11.41 10.84 23.50
CA PRO A 46 -11.52 11.34 24.87
C PRO A 46 -10.19 11.90 25.42
N ALA A 47 -9.04 11.33 25.04
CA ALA A 47 -7.73 11.72 25.56
C ALA A 47 -7.31 13.13 25.12
N LEU A 48 -7.55 13.49 23.87
CA LEU A 48 -7.20 14.78 23.27
C LEU A 48 -8.42 15.68 23.08
N LYS A 49 -9.63 15.27 23.56
CA LYS A 49 -10.91 16.00 23.44
C LYS A 49 -11.21 16.38 21.98
N LEU A 50 -11.09 15.40 21.08
CA LEU A 50 -11.30 15.59 19.66
C LEU A 50 -12.79 15.79 19.36
N ASP A 51 -13.11 16.79 18.56
CA ASP A 51 -14.41 16.94 17.91
C ASP A 51 -14.44 16.25 16.53
N ALA A 52 -15.58 16.29 15.86
CA ALA A 52 -15.76 15.66 14.55
C ALA A 52 -14.81 16.22 13.48
N ASP A 53 -14.49 17.51 13.55
CA ASP A 53 -13.59 18.16 12.60
C ASP A 53 -12.15 17.63 12.78
N TRP A 54 -11.68 17.53 14.03
CA TRP A 54 -10.36 16.94 14.32
C TRP A 54 -10.26 15.48 13.92
N ILE A 55 -11.31 14.69 14.15
CA ILE A 55 -11.35 13.28 13.73
C ILE A 55 -11.20 13.19 12.19
N GLY A 56 -11.95 14.01 11.46
CA GLY A 56 -11.84 14.11 10.01
C GLY A 56 -10.46 14.54 9.53
N LEU A 57 -9.88 15.58 10.13
CA LEU A 57 -8.55 16.09 9.82
C LEU A 57 -7.45 15.06 10.09
N LEU A 58 -7.50 14.35 11.20
CA LEU A 58 -6.52 13.32 11.55
C LEU A 58 -6.62 12.11 10.60
N GLY A 59 -7.82 11.72 10.19
CA GLY A 59 -8.03 10.68 9.17
C GLY A 59 -7.49 11.09 7.79
N ALA A 60 -7.75 12.33 7.37
CA ALA A 60 -7.32 12.86 6.07
C ALA A 60 -5.85 13.29 6.05
N GLY A 61 -5.26 13.66 7.19
CA GLY A 61 -3.94 14.30 7.25
C GLY A 61 -2.82 13.45 6.63
N THR A 62 -2.83 12.15 6.88
CA THR A 62 -1.83 11.24 6.30
C THR A 62 -2.01 11.11 4.79
N LEU A 63 -3.26 11.07 4.30
CA LEU A 63 -3.55 10.99 2.87
C LEU A 63 -3.14 12.28 2.13
N ALA A 64 -3.35 13.43 2.76
CA ALA A 64 -2.86 14.72 2.24
C ALA A 64 -1.32 14.73 2.15
N GLY A 65 -0.64 14.25 3.19
CA GLY A 65 0.81 14.07 3.20
C GLY A 65 1.28 13.13 2.09
N LEU A 66 0.61 12.00 1.91
CA LEU A 66 0.91 11.01 0.88
C LEU A 66 0.82 11.60 -0.53
N PHE A 67 -0.19 12.42 -0.80
CA PHE A 67 -0.33 13.10 -2.08
C PHE A 67 0.88 14.01 -2.38
N VAL A 68 1.33 14.79 -1.40
CA VAL A 68 2.52 15.65 -1.52
C VAL A 68 3.77 14.79 -1.68
N GLY A 69 3.92 13.75 -0.86
CA GLY A 69 5.08 12.86 -0.85
C GLY A 69 5.27 12.14 -2.18
N THR A 70 4.23 11.52 -2.71
CA THR A 70 4.29 10.79 -3.99
C THR A 70 4.73 11.70 -5.14
N SER A 71 4.21 12.92 -5.17
CA SER A 71 4.56 13.90 -6.21
C SER A 71 6.02 14.37 -6.12
N LEU A 72 6.53 14.56 -4.90
CA LEU A 72 7.87 15.09 -4.65
C LEU A 72 8.96 14.03 -4.78
N PHE A 73 8.75 12.88 -4.15
CA PHE A 73 9.80 11.86 -4.00
C PHE A 73 9.97 10.97 -5.23
N GLY A 74 8.98 10.89 -6.12
CA GLY A 74 9.19 10.29 -7.45
C GLY A 74 10.40 10.90 -8.16
N TYR A 75 10.49 12.24 -8.20
CA TYR A 75 11.61 12.94 -8.80
C TYR A 75 12.92 12.85 -8.00
N ILE A 76 12.84 12.87 -6.68
CA ILE A 76 14.02 12.80 -5.81
C ILE A 76 14.68 11.42 -5.88
N SER A 77 13.88 10.35 -5.91
CA SER A 77 14.38 8.97 -5.97
C SER A 77 15.19 8.69 -7.23
N ASP A 78 14.83 9.27 -8.36
CA ASP A 78 15.58 9.14 -9.61
C ASP A 78 16.97 9.82 -9.56
N LYS A 79 17.13 10.84 -8.71
CA LYS A 79 18.42 11.53 -8.52
C LYS A 79 19.31 10.86 -7.50
N VAL A 80 18.78 10.51 -6.34
CA VAL A 80 19.52 10.03 -5.16
C VAL A 80 19.86 8.55 -5.25
N GLY A 81 19.04 7.75 -5.92
CA GLY A 81 19.11 6.30 -5.99
C GLY A 81 17.98 5.64 -5.18
N ARG A 82 17.47 4.54 -5.73
CA ARG A 82 16.27 3.90 -5.18
C ARG A 82 16.55 3.21 -3.84
N ARG A 83 17.68 2.50 -3.74
CA ARG A 83 18.08 1.82 -2.50
C ARG A 83 18.26 2.79 -1.33
N LYS A 84 18.91 3.94 -1.56
CA LYS A 84 19.12 4.94 -0.50
C LYS A 84 17.80 5.51 0.01
N MET A 85 16.93 5.90 -0.92
CA MET A 85 15.60 6.41 -0.55
C MET A 85 14.78 5.35 0.17
N PHE A 86 14.87 4.10 -0.24
CA PHE A 86 14.19 2.94 0.33
C PHE A 86 14.62 2.59 1.77
N LEU A 87 15.79 3.06 2.20
CA LEU A 87 16.24 2.96 3.59
C LEU A 87 15.85 4.20 4.39
N ILE A 88 15.93 5.39 3.78
CA ILE A 88 15.62 6.66 4.43
C ILE A 88 14.15 6.71 4.81
N ASP A 89 13.25 6.28 3.93
CA ASP A 89 11.81 6.29 4.16
C ASP A 89 11.42 5.42 5.37
N ILE A 90 11.92 4.18 5.45
CA ILE A 90 11.64 3.28 6.58
C ILE A 90 12.17 3.85 7.90
N ILE A 91 13.39 4.41 7.90
CA ILE A 91 13.94 5.06 9.09
C ILE A 91 13.05 6.24 9.50
N ALA A 92 12.64 7.06 8.54
CA ALA A 92 11.79 8.22 8.81
C ALA A 92 10.41 7.81 9.35
N ILE A 93 9.76 6.78 8.76
CA ILE A 93 8.50 6.23 9.27
C ILE A 93 8.67 5.78 10.73
N GLY A 94 9.73 5.01 11.04
CA GLY A 94 10.00 4.52 12.39
C GLY A 94 10.22 5.66 13.39
N VAL A 95 11.04 6.65 13.02
CA VAL A 95 11.31 7.83 13.89
C VAL A 95 10.05 8.65 14.14
N ILE A 96 9.26 8.96 13.10
CA ILE A 96 8.02 9.72 13.25
C ILE A 96 7.01 8.92 14.08
N SER A 97 6.91 7.61 13.89
CA SER A 97 6.03 6.74 14.69
C SER A 97 6.39 6.79 16.18
N VAL A 98 7.66 6.71 16.53
CA VAL A 98 8.13 6.87 17.92
C VAL A 98 7.85 8.28 18.42
N ALA A 99 8.13 9.32 17.62
CA ALA A 99 7.84 10.71 18.01
C ALA A 99 6.35 10.93 18.30
N THR A 100 5.46 10.26 17.57
CA THR A 100 4.01 10.34 17.78
C THR A 100 3.57 9.85 19.17
N MET A 101 4.33 9.00 19.84
CA MET A 101 4.05 8.57 21.22
C MET A 101 4.09 9.71 22.24
N PHE A 102 4.85 10.76 21.96
CA PHE A 102 5.08 11.90 22.88
C PHE A 102 4.18 13.10 22.62
N VAL A 103 3.30 13.00 21.64
CA VAL A 103 2.35 14.06 21.27
C VAL A 103 1.35 14.34 22.39
N SER A 104 1.06 15.61 22.63
CA SER A 104 0.16 16.09 23.70
C SER A 104 -1.02 16.92 23.18
N SER A 105 -1.01 17.33 21.91
CA SER A 105 -2.07 18.14 21.32
C SER A 105 -2.56 17.60 19.97
N PRO A 106 -3.82 17.89 19.58
CA PRO A 106 -4.35 17.49 18.26
C PRO A 106 -3.52 18.06 17.09
N VAL A 107 -2.99 19.28 17.23
CA VAL A 107 -2.17 19.93 16.22
C VAL A 107 -0.86 19.20 16.00
N GLU A 108 -0.16 18.83 17.08
CA GLU A 108 1.08 18.05 16.99
C GLU A 108 0.82 16.70 16.31
N LEU A 109 -0.27 16.03 16.70
CA LEU A 109 -0.66 14.76 16.09
C LEU A 109 -0.93 14.92 14.59
N LEU A 110 -1.65 15.98 14.18
CA LEU A 110 -1.91 16.25 12.77
C LEU A 110 -0.61 16.48 11.98
N VAL A 111 0.33 17.25 12.55
CA VAL A 111 1.64 17.46 11.93
C VAL A 111 2.38 16.13 11.73
N MET A 112 2.42 15.27 12.76
CA MET A 112 3.03 13.94 12.64
C MET A 112 2.33 13.07 11.59
N ARG A 113 1.01 13.14 11.50
CA ARG A 113 0.20 12.43 10.48
C ARG A 113 0.53 12.90 9.07
N VAL A 114 0.68 14.19 8.85
CA VAL A 114 1.07 14.75 7.55
C VAL A 114 2.51 14.36 7.21
N LEU A 115 3.44 14.49 8.15
CA LEU A 115 4.84 14.12 7.92
C LEU A 115 5.01 12.64 7.59
N ILE A 116 4.36 11.74 8.34
CA ILE A 116 4.44 10.30 8.06
C ILE A 116 3.80 9.98 6.70
N GLY A 117 2.73 10.68 6.33
CA GLY A 117 2.11 10.58 5.01
C GLY A 117 3.05 10.99 3.88
N ILE A 118 3.79 12.09 4.04
CA ILE A 118 4.80 12.53 3.05
C ILE A 118 5.85 11.45 2.84
N VAL A 119 6.32 10.81 3.90
CA VAL A 119 7.31 9.74 3.83
C VAL A 119 6.74 8.48 3.19
N ILE A 120 5.55 8.03 3.59
CA ILE A 120 4.82 6.92 2.96
C ILE A 120 4.65 7.16 1.46
N GLY A 121 4.32 8.40 1.06
CA GLY A 121 4.20 8.76 -0.35
C GLY A 121 5.46 8.52 -1.16
N ALA A 122 6.64 8.54 -0.54
CA ALA A 122 7.90 8.21 -1.19
C ALA A 122 8.05 6.72 -1.51
N ASP A 123 7.54 5.83 -0.66
CA ASP A 123 7.71 4.38 -0.83
C ASP A 123 6.97 3.83 -2.05
N TYR A 124 5.79 4.37 -2.38
CA TYR A 124 4.95 3.88 -3.49
C TYR A 124 5.69 3.77 -4.84
N PRO A 125 6.28 4.85 -5.38
CA PRO A 125 7.01 4.77 -6.65
C PRO A 125 8.30 3.94 -6.52
N ILE A 126 8.94 3.92 -5.36
CA ILE A 126 10.21 3.22 -5.15
C ILE A 126 9.98 1.71 -5.09
N ALA A 127 9.01 1.24 -4.30
CA ALA A 127 8.70 -0.17 -4.14
C ALA A 127 8.23 -0.81 -5.45
N THR A 128 7.30 -0.15 -6.16
CA THR A 128 6.82 -0.64 -7.44
C THR A 128 7.92 -0.72 -8.48
N SER A 129 8.77 0.30 -8.59
CA SER A 129 9.89 0.31 -9.52
C SER A 129 10.90 -0.79 -9.20
N MET A 130 11.34 -0.90 -7.94
CA MET A 130 12.30 -1.92 -7.52
C MET A 130 11.81 -3.33 -7.86
N ILE A 131 10.56 -3.64 -7.52
CA ILE A 131 10.03 -4.97 -7.74
C ILE A 131 9.81 -5.26 -9.22
N THR A 132 9.32 -4.30 -10.00
CA THR A 132 9.11 -4.48 -11.45
C THR A 132 10.43 -4.64 -12.21
N GLU A 133 11.49 -3.95 -11.80
CA GLU A 133 12.80 -4.03 -12.42
C GLU A 133 13.54 -5.35 -12.16
N PHE A 134 13.21 -6.03 -11.07
CA PHE A 134 13.72 -7.36 -10.76
C PHE A 134 12.72 -8.48 -11.09
N SER A 135 11.58 -8.16 -11.71
CA SER A 135 10.57 -9.17 -12.11
C SER A 135 10.57 -9.35 -13.62
N SER A 136 10.69 -10.60 -14.08
CA SER A 136 10.48 -10.93 -15.50
C SER A 136 9.04 -10.59 -15.92
N THR A 137 8.82 -10.35 -17.20
CA THR A 137 7.51 -10.00 -17.77
C THR A 137 6.41 -10.99 -17.35
N ARG A 138 6.74 -12.28 -17.28
CA ARG A 138 5.81 -13.34 -16.85
C ARG A 138 5.40 -13.25 -15.38
N GLN A 139 6.28 -12.73 -14.53
CA GLN A 139 6.10 -12.70 -13.05
C GLN A 139 5.61 -11.34 -12.56
N ARG A 140 5.70 -10.30 -13.41
CA ARG A 140 5.41 -8.90 -13.04
C ARG A 140 4.01 -8.73 -12.43
N ALA A 141 2.99 -9.32 -13.06
CA ALA A 141 1.61 -9.22 -12.57
C ALA A 141 1.44 -9.83 -11.17
N PHE A 142 2.05 -11.00 -10.91
CA PHE A 142 2.05 -11.62 -9.59
C PHE A 142 2.79 -10.75 -8.57
N SER A 143 3.97 -10.24 -8.93
CA SER A 143 4.79 -9.42 -8.03
C SER A 143 4.09 -8.11 -7.63
N ILE A 144 3.41 -7.45 -8.57
CA ILE A 144 2.62 -6.24 -8.30
C ILE A 144 1.41 -6.58 -7.43
N SER A 145 0.71 -7.66 -7.70
CA SER A 145 -0.41 -8.11 -6.85
C SER A 145 0.05 -8.50 -5.45
N PHE A 146 1.25 -9.04 -5.29
CA PHE A 146 1.83 -9.33 -3.97
C PHE A 146 2.10 -8.05 -3.17
N ILE A 147 2.58 -6.98 -3.82
CA ILE A 147 2.72 -5.66 -3.20
C ILE A 147 1.38 -5.20 -2.62
N ALA A 148 0.32 -5.25 -3.43
CA ALA A 148 -1.02 -4.87 -3.01
C ALA A 148 -1.53 -5.73 -1.84
N ALA A 149 -1.31 -7.05 -1.89
CA ALA A 149 -1.68 -7.96 -0.80
C ALA A 149 -0.96 -7.63 0.51
N MET A 150 0.34 -7.29 0.45
CA MET A 150 1.12 -6.92 1.64
C MET A 150 0.60 -5.66 2.33
N TRP A 151 0.00 -4.73 1.59
CA TRP A 151 -0.70 -3.58 2.16
C TRP A 151 -1.85 -4.04 3.09
N TYR A 152 -2.68 -4.96 2.64
CA TYR A 152 -3.79 -5.50 3.44
C TYR A 152 -3.31 -6.37 4.62
N VAL A 153 -2.18 -7.07 4.46
CA VAL A 153 -1.53 -7.78 5.59
C VAL A 153 -1.12 -6.78 6.66
N GLY A 154 -0.49 -5.66 6.27
CA GLY A 154 -0.13 -4.58 7.19
C GLY A 154 -1.34 -3.98 7.90
N ALA A 155 -2.42 -3.69 7.16
CA ALA A 155 -3.69 -3.21 7.69
C ALA A 155 -4.28 -4.17 8.74
N THR A 156 -4.33 -5.47 8.43
CA THR A 156 -4.83 -6.50 9.36
C THR A 156 -3.96 -6.61 10.61
N CYS A 157 -2.63 -6.52 10.46
CA CYS A 157 -1.72 -6.50 11.61
C CYS A 157 -1.93 -5.27 12.49
N ALA A 158 -2.22 -4.10 11.91
CA ALA A 158 -2.54 -2.89 12.65
C ALA A 158 -3.80 -3.06 13.49
N ASP A 159 -4.87 -3.58 12.90
CA ASP A 159 -6.12 -3.83 13.62
C ASP A 159 -5.95 -4.87 14.75
N LEU A 160 -5.15 -5.93 14.53
CA LEU A 160 -4.80 -6.90 15.56
C LEU A 160 -4.04 -6.27 16.73
N VAL A 161 -3.03 -5.46 16.44
CA VAL A 161 -2.26 -4.74 17.48
C VAL A 161 -3.16 -3.75 18.21
N GLY A 162 -4.01 -3.04 17.50
CA GLY A 162 -5.01 -2.15 18.07
C GLY A 162 -5.97 -2.88 19.02
N TYR A 163 -6.47 -4.04 18.63
CA TYR A 163 -7.30 -4.91 19.47
C TYR A 163 -6.60 -5.36 20.75
N TRP A 164 -5.32 -5.75 20.68
CA TRP A 164 -4.56 -6.19 21.84
C TRP A 164 -4.24 -5.04 22.80
N LEU A 165 -3.99 -3.85 22.28
CA LEU A 165 -3.68 -2.67 23.07
C LEU A 165 -4.94 -1.88 23.51
N TYR A 166 -6.12 -2.36 23.13
CA TYR A 166 -7.37 -1.63 23.38
C TYR A 166 -7.64 -1.34 24.85
N ASP A 167 -7.39 -2.32 25.75
CA ASP A 167 -7.64 -2.18 27.19
C ASP A 167 -6.47 -1.53 27.95
N VAL A 168 -5.38 -1.19 27.26
CA VAL A 168 -4.21 -0.57 27.87
C VAL A 168 -4.47 0.94 28.06
N GLU A 169 -4.29 1.43 29.25
CA GLU A 169 -4.41 2.87 29.53
C GLU A 169 -3.35 3.65 28.75
N GLY A 170 -3.78 4.65 27.97
CA GLY A 170 -2.90 5.36 27.03
C GLY A 170 -2.39 4.51 25.87
N GLY A 171 -3.05 3.38 25.60
CA GLY A 171 -2.69 2.40 24.56
C GLY A 171 -2.55 2.99 23.16
N TRP A 172 -3.30 4.06 22.85
CA TRP A 172 -3.19 4.77 21.57
C TRP A 172 -1.76 5.25 21.26
N ARG A 173 -0.97 5.60 22.29
CA ARG A 173 0.45 5.99 22.11
C ARG A 173 1.27 4.80 21.62
N TRP A 174 1.06 3.64 22.25
CA TRP A 174 1.69 2.39 21.86
C TRP A 174 1.21 1.90 20.51
N MET A 175 -0.09 2.05 20.19
CA MET A 175 -0.64 1.72 18.88
C MET A 175 0.09 2.50 17.77
N LEU A 176 0.15 3.83 17.88
CA LEU A 176 0.79 4.68 16.87
C LEU A 176 2.31 4.48 16.81
N GLY A 177 2.96 4.23 17.95
CA GLY A 177 4.41 3.98 18.02
C GLY A 177 4.82 2.57 17.57
N SER A 178 3.89 1.60 17.61
CA SER A 178 4.19 0.18 17.33
C SER A 178 4.72 -0.06 15.91
N ALA A 179 4.45 0.83 14.96
CA ALA A 179 4.99 0.74 13.60
C ALA A 179 6.54 0.76 13.58
N ALA A 180 7.18 1.26 14.62
CA ALA A 180 8.65 1.23 14.74
C ALA A 180 9.21 -0.22 14.76
N ILE A 181 8.44 -1.20 15.27
CA ILE A 181 8.87 -2.59 15.33
C ILE A 181 8.99 -3.19 13.92
N PRO A 182 7.93 -3.22 13.10
CA PRO A 182 8.07 -3.70 11.72
C PRO A 182 9.02 -2.84 10.89
N CYS A 183 9.14 -1.52 11.13
CA CYS A 183 10.16 -0.69 10.48
C CYS A 183 11.56 -1.24 10.71
N LEU A 184 11.92 -1.58 11.95
CA LEU A 184 13.22 -2.13 12.29
C LEU A 184 13.46 -3.47 11.59
N LEU A 185 12.48 -4.37 11.59
CA LEU A 185 12.58 -5.67 10.91
C LEU A 185 12.78 -5.53 9.41
N ILE A 186 12.00 -4.66 8.77
CA ILE A 186 12.08 -4.41 7.33
C ILE A 186 13.40 -3.71 6.99
N LEU A 187 13.86 -2.77 7.81
CA LEU A 187 15.13 -2.10 7.65
C LEU A 187 16.29 -3.11 7.58
N ILE A 188 16.34 -4.05 8.53
CA ILE A 188 17.34 -5.13 8.54
C ILE A 188 17.30 -5.93 7.23
N GLY A 189 16.11 -6.31 6.76
CA GLY A 189 15.96 -7.05 5.51
C GLY A 189 16.33 -6.25 4.25
N ARG A 190 16.06 -4.92 4.26
CA ARG A 190 16.39 -4.03 3.12
C ARG A 190 17.87 -3.68 3.01
N PHE A 191 18.67 -3.80 4.09
CA PHE A 191 20.12 -3.53 4.01
C PHE A 191 20.83 -4.38 2.97
N GLU A 192 20.36 -5.59 2.73
CA GLU A 192 20.97 -6.52 1.78
C GLU A 192 20.37 -6.43 0.36
N LEU A 193 19.38 -5.58 0.14
CA LEU A 193 18.80 -5.39 -1.19
C LEU A 193 19.78 -4.65 -2.10
N PRO A 194 19.92 -5.09 -3.37
CA PRO A 194 20.77 -4.45 -4.36
C PRO A 194 20.16 -3.10 -4.80
N GLU A 195 20.97 -2.27 -5.47
CA GLU A 195 20.45 -1.10 -6.19
C GLU A 195 19.73 -1.53 -7.47
N SER A 196 18.85 -0.68 -7.99
CA SER A 196 18.14 -0.90 -9.25
C SER A 196 19.11 -1.05 -10.44
N PRO A 197 19.03 -2.15 -11.24
CA PRO A 197 19.85 -2.31 -12.43
C PRO A 197 19.61 -1.20 -13.44
N ARG A 198 18.35 -0.84 -13.71
CA ARG A 198 18.00 0.23 -14.66
C ARG A 198 18.50 1.59 -14.18
N TRP A 199 18.45 1.87 -12.89
CA TRP A 199 19.02 3.11 -12.33
C TRP A 199 20.54 3.18 -12.52
N LEU A 200 21.27 2.09 -12.25
CA LEU A 200 22.72 2.02 -12.47
C LEU A 200 23.09 2.27 -13.94
N LEU A 201 22.36 1.66 -14.87
CA LEU A 201 22.57 1.85 -16.31
C LEU A 201 22.28 3.31 -16.73
N ARG A 202 21.19 3.91 -16.26
CA ARG A 202 20.86 5.33 -16.51
C ARG A 202 21.92 6.30 -15.98
N LYS A 203 22.63 5.94 -14.91
CA LYS A 203 23.75 6.73 -14.34
C LYS A 203 25.08 6.43 -14.99
N GLY A 204 25.15 5.58 -16.01
CA GLY A 204 26.39 5.20 -16.69
C GLY A 204 27.28 4.28 -15.86
N ARG A 205 26.76 3.69 -14.76
CA ARG A 205 27.50 2.76 -13.86
C ARG A 205 27.40 1.32 -14.34
N VAL A 206 27.73 1.11 -15.62
CA VAL A 206 27.55 -0.19 -16.32
C VAL A 206 28.31 -1.32 -15.63
N LYS A 207 29.60 -1.09 -15.30
CA LYS A 207 30.45 -2.12 -14.63
C LYS A 207 29.85 -2.60 -13.32
N GLU A 208 29.33 -1.68 -12.52
CA GLU A 208 28.72 -2.00 -11.23
C GLU A 208 27.42 -2.77 -11.40
N CYS A 209 26.63 -2.46 -12.43
CA CYS A 209 25.45 -3.23 -12.79
C CYS A 209 25.83 -4.67 -13.19
N GLU A 210 26.83 -4.85 -14.04
CA GLU A 210 27.32 -6.16 -14.46
C GLU A 210 27.84 -6.99 -13.27
N GLU A 211 28.69 -6.42 -12.42
CA GLU A 211 29.19 -7.08 -11.21
C GLU A 211 28.06 -7.49 -10.27
N MET A 212 27.09 -6.62 -10.08
CA MET A 212 25.90 -6.90 -9.27
C MET A 212 25.09 -8.05 -9.88
N MET A 213 24.83 -8.05 -11.18
CA MET A 213 24.05 -9.09 -11.86
C MET A 213 24.76 -10.45 -11.81
N ILE A 214 26.08 -10.49 -12.01
CA ILE A 214 26.87 -11.71 -11.88
C ILE A 214 26.80 -12.22 -10.42
N LYS A 215 26.89 -11.34 -9.44
CA LYS A 215 26.79 -11.71 -8.02
C LYS A 215 25.41 -12.27 -7.65
N LEU A 216 24.34 -11.74 -8.24
CA LEU A 216 22.97 -12.12 -7.93
C LEU A 216 22.51 -13.37 -8.70
N PHE A 217 22.87 -13.49 -9.96
CA PHE A 217 22.34 -14.52 -10.87
C PHE A 217 23.41 -15.51 -11.35
N GLY A 218 24.69 -15.28 -11.02
CA GLY A 218 25.81 -16.15 -11.39
C GLY A 218 26.28 -16.01 -12.85
N GLU A 219 25.63 -15.18 -13.64
CA GLU A 219 25.93 -14.96 -15.07
C GLU A 219 25.66 -13.50 -15.49
N PRO A 220 26.31 -13.00 -16.54
CA PRO A 220 26.00 -11.70 -17.10
C PRO A 220 24.61 -11.74 -17.76
N VAL A 221 23.76 -10.78 -17.40
CA VAL A 221 22.39 -10.67 -17.86
C VAL A 221 22.27 -9.45 -18.78
N ALA A 222 21.72 -9.63 -19.97
CA ALA A 222 21.39 -8.53 -20.86
C ALA A 222 20.01 -7.96 -20.53
N PHE A 223 19.95 -6.66 -20.49
CA PHE A 223 18.68 -5.93 -20.47
C PHE A 223 18.37 -5.49 -21.91
N ASP A 224 17.11 -5.68 -22.34
CA ASP A 224 16.68 -5.06 -23.58
C ASP A 224 16.87 -3.55 -23.45
N GLU A 225 17.60 -2.94 -24.40
CA GLU A 225 17.77 -1.50 -24.51
C GLU A 225 16.41 -0.86 -24.88
N GLU A 226 15.50 -0.77 -23.93
CA GLU A 226 14.38 0.16 -24.08
C GLU A 226 14.97 1.56 -24.08
N GLN A 227 14.99 2.20 -25.25
CA GLN A 227 15.38 3.60 -25.34
C GLN A 227 14.42 4.42 -24.46
N PRO A 228 14.93 5.15 -23.46
CA PRO A 228 14.09 5.93 -22.56
C PRO A 228 13.33 6.96 -23.42
N GLN A 229 12.05 6.77 -23.61
CA GLN A 229 11.20 7.80 -24.18
C GLN A 229 11.08 8.89 -23.12
N GLN A 230 11.64 10.07 -23.39
CA GLN A 230 11.49 11.21 -22.50
C GLN A 230 10.04 11.67 -22.51
N THR A 231 9.18 11.06 -21.68
CA THR A 231 7.81 11.54 -21.49
C THR A 231 7.82 12.74 -20.56
N ARG A 232 7.04 13.76 -20.93
CA ARG A 232 6.84 14.95 -20.10
C ARG A 232 5.51 14.81 -19.36
N PHE A 233 5.43 15.29 -18.13
CA PHE A 233 4.19 15.32 -17.35
C PHE A 233 2.99 15.87 -18.14
N ARG A 234 3.24 16.81 -19.06
CA ARG A 234 2.22 17.37 -19.97
C ARG A 234 1.62 16.33 -20.92
N ASP A 235 2.35 15.27 -21.24
CA ASP A 235 1.90 14.24 -22.19
C ASP A 235 0.77 13.37 -21.61
N LEU A 236 0.64 13.32 -20.28
CA LEU A 236 -0.50 12.69 -19.60
C LEU A 236 -1.84 13.38 -19.94
N PHE A 237 -1.83 14.68 -20.22
CA PHE A 237 -3.02 15.46 -20.55
C PHE A 237 -3.33 15.52 -22.05
N ASN A 238 -2.58 14.80 -22.89
CA ASN A 238 -2.86 14.68 -24.32
C ASN A 238 -4.14 13.85 -24.54
N ARG A 239 -4.85 14.13 -25.64
CA ARG A 239 -6.09 13.41 -26.03
C ARG A 239 -5.93 11.87 -26.03
N ARG A 240 -4.73 11.37 -26.24
CA ARG A 240 -4.44 9.94 -26.27
C ARG A 240 -4.35 9.32 -24.86
N HIS A 241 -3.69 9.98 -23.91
CA HIS A 241 -3.42 9.42 -22.57
C HIS A 241 -4.46 9.85 -21.53
N PHE A 242 -5.10 10.99 -21.71
CA PHE A 242 -6.07 11.53 -20.77
C PHE A 242 -7.24 10.57 -20.41
N PRO A 243 -7.83 9.82 -21.38
CA PRO A 243 -8.85 8.82 -21.02
C PRO A 243 -8.33 7.74 -20.07
N PHE A 244 -7.07 7.32 -20.23
CA PHE A 244 -6.45 6.35 -19.33
C PHE A 244 -6.19 6.92 -17.93
N VAL A 245 -5.79 8.19 -17.85
CA VAL A 245 -5.66 8.91 -16.57
C VAL A 245 -6.99 8.96 -15.85
N LEU A 246 -8.07 9.35 -16.54
CA LEU A 246 -9.42 9.37 -15.97
C LEU A 246 -9.88 7.98 -15.52
N PHE A 247 -9.63 6.95 -16.32
CA PHE A 247 -9.98 5.57 -16.00
C PHE A 247 -9.28 5.08 -14.73
N VAL A 248 -7.96 5.29 -14.64
CA VAL A 248 -7.17 4.92 -13.45
C VAL A 248 -7.65 5.73 -12.23
N ALA A 249 -7.85 7.04 -12.38
CA ALA A 249 -8.34 7.90 -11.30
C ALA A 249 -9.73 7.44 -10.81
N ALA A 250 -10.64 7.07 -11.73
CA ALA A 250 -11.96 6.57 -11.37
C ALA A 250 -11.88 5.25 -10.56
N ILE A 251 -11.06 4.29 -11.00
CA ILE A 251 -10.85 3.02 -10.28
C ILE A 251 -10.34 3.30 -8.86
N TRP A 252 -9.28 4.13 -8.74
CA TRP A 252 -8.72 4.49 -7.45
C TRP A 252 -9.76 5.17 -6.55
N THR A 253 -10.49 6.14 -7.07
CA THR A 253 -11.50 6.89 -6.32
C THR A 253 -12.64 5.98 -5.83
N CYS A 254 -13.21 5.18 -6.72
CA CYS A 254 -14.32 4.28 -6.38
C CYS A 254 -13.92 3.16 -5.41
N GLN A 255 -12.66 2.73 -5.39
CA GLN A 255 -12.19 1.69 -4.50
C GLN A 255 -11.70 2.27 -3.18
N VAL A 256 -10.88 3.34 -3.23
CA VAL A 256 -10.15 3.86 -2.06
C VAL A 256 -11.06 4.63 -1.11
N ILE A 257 -12.00 5.44 -1.61
CA ILE A 257 -12.87 6.25 -0.75
C ILE A 257 -13.68 5.39 0.22
N PRO A 258 -14.48 4.39 -0.22
CA PRO A 258 -15.24 3.58 0.72
C PRO A 258 -14.34 2.71 1.60
N MET A 259 -13.23 2.21 1.07
CA MET A 259 -12.27 1.39 1.80
C MET A 259 -11.68 2.18 2.98
N PHE A 260 -11.17 3.40 2.73
CA PHE A 260 -10.62 4.22 3.82
C PHE A 260 -11.69 4.72 4.79
N ALA A 261 -12.93 4.95 4.34
CA ALA A 261 -14.02 5.24 5.24
C ALA A 261 -14.24 4.08 6.24
N ILE A 262 -14.21 2.84 5.76
CA ILE A 262 -14.35 1.65 6.61
C ILE A 262 -13.13 1.50 7.54
N TYR A 263 -11.91 1.69 7.07
CA TYR A 263 -10.72 1.56 7.91
C TYR A 263 -10.61 2.68 8.95
N THR A 264 -10.98 3.92 8.60
CA THR A 264 -10.87 5.06 9.53
C THR A 264 -11.99 5.09 10.56
N PHE A 265 -13.21 4.77 10.14
CA PHE A 265 -14.42 4.85 10.96
C PHE A 265 -15.01 3.48 11.29
N GLY A 266 -14.27 2.39 11.03
CA GLY A 266 -14.75 1.02 11.20
C GLY A 266 -15.34 0.73 12.58
N PRO A 267 -14.63 1.00 13.70
CA PRO A 267 -15.18 0.77 15.04
C PRO A 267 -16.47 1.55 15.30
N GLN A 268 -16.55 2.81 14.84
CA GLN A 268 -17.77 3.63 14.98
C GLN A 268 -18.93 3.08 14.12
N ILE A 269 -18.63 2.65 12.88
CA ILE A 269 -19.62 2.03 11.99
C ILE A 269 -20.15 0.74 12.61
N VAL A 270 -19.26 -0.10 13.12
CA VAL A 270 -19.61 -1.35 13.83
C VAL A 270 -20.49 -1.06 15.04
N GLY A 271 -20.16 -0.01 15.82
CA GLY A 271 -20.95 0.43 16.96
C GLY A 271 -22.35 0.92 16.58
N LEU A 272 -22.46 1.78 15.56
CA LEU A 272 -23.76 2.31 15.07
C LEU A 272 -24.67 1.21 14.54
N LEU A 273 -24.11 0.15 13.98
CA LEU A 273 -24.85 -1.00 13.47
C LEU A 273 -25.21 -2.03 14.55
N GLY A 274 -24.91 -1.74 15.83
CA GLY A 274 -25.22 -2.63 16.94
C GLY A 274 -24.40 -3.91 17.00
N LEU A 275 -23.30 -3.99 16.25
CA LEU A 275 -22.40 -5.15 16.19
C LEU A 275 -21.47 -5.23 17.42
N GLY A 276 -21.46 -4.20 18.27
CA GLY A 276 -20.67 -4.14 19.50
C GLY A 276 -20.12 -2.74 19.74
N VAL A 277 -19.72 -2.46 20.96
CA VAL A 277 -19.03 -1.23 21.35
C VAL A 277 -17.70 -1.58 21.98
N GLY A 278 -16.77 -0.65 21.94
CA GLY A 278 -15.47 -0.82 22.57
C GLY A 278 -14.66 -1.95 21.93
N LYS A 279 -14.10 -2.83 22.74
CA LYS A 279 -13.24 -3.94 22.27
C LYS A 279 -13.91 -4.90 21.28
N ASN A 280 -15.23 -5.09 21.39
CA ASN A 280 -15.98 -5.92 20.43
C ASN A 280 -16.08 -5.24 19.05
N ALA A 281 -16.19 -3.91 19.01
CA ALA A 281 -16.12 -3.16 17.75
C ALA A 281 -14.74 -3.26 17.11
N ALA A 282 -13.67 -3.16 17.91
CA ALA A 282 -12.30 -3.38 17.42
C ALA A 282 -12.10 -4.81 16.84
N LEU A 283 -12.67 -5.84 17.49
CA LEU A 283 -12.66 -7.19 16.95
C LEU A 283 -13.42 -7.30 15.62
N GLY A 284 -14.58 -6.63 15.51
CA GLY A 284 -15.32 -6.55 14.26
C GLY A 284 -14.49 -5.95 13.13
N ASN A 285 -13.70 -4.92 13.42
CA ASN A 285 -12.79 -4.31 12.44
C ASN A 285 -11.68 -5.28 12.01
N VAL A 286 -11.10 -6.04 12.95
CA VAL A 286 -10.13 -7.12 12.62
C VAL A 286 -10.73 -8.14 11.65
N VAL A 287 -11.97 -8.56 11.88
CA VAL A 287 -12.65 -9.51 10.99
C VAL A 287 -12.85 -8.92 9.59
N ILE A 288 -13.27 -7.66 9.49
CA ILE A 288 -13.43 -6.96 8.21
C ILE A 288 -12.07 -6.90 7.47
N SER A 289 -10.99 -6.55 8.17
CA SER A 289 -9.64 -6.49 7.59
C SER A 289 -9.13 -7.86 7.12
N LEU A 290 -9.48 -8.93 7.81
CA LEU A 290 -9.21 -10.30 7.35
C LEU A 290 -9.93 -10.60 6.02
N PHE A 291 -11.17 -10.17 5.84
CA PHE A 291 -11.87 -10.33 4.56
C PHE A 291 -11.25 -9.50 3.44
N PHE A 292 -10.78 -8.29 3.70
CA PHE A 292 -10.00 -7.50 2.74
C PHE A 292 -8.73 -8.24 2.33
N MET A 293 -7.96 -8.76 3.29
CA MET A 293 -6.74 -9.53 3.05
C MET A 293 -7.02 -10.80 2.25
N LEU A 294 -8.00 -11.60 2.64
CA LEU A 294 -8.38 -12.82 1.93
C LEU A 294 -8.89 -12.53 0.52
N GLY A 295 -9.58 -11.41 0.33
CA GLY A 295 -10.10 -10.98 -0.97
C GLY A 295 -9.03 -10.64 -2.00
N CYS A 296 -7.79 -10.37 -1.58
CA CYS A 296 -6.67 -10.13 -2.50
C CYS A 296 -6.09 -11.40 -3.10
N ILE A 297 -6.29 -12.55 -2.46
CA ILE A 297 -5.69 -13.82 -2.89
C ILE A 297 -6.25 -14.31 -4.23
N PRO A 298 -7.58 -14.41 -4.43
CA PRO A 298 -8.12 -14.89 -5.70
C PRO A 298 -7.68 -14.04 -6.91
N PRO A 299 -7.78 -12.69 -6.88
CA PRO A 299 -7.29 -11.87 -7.99
C PRO A 299 -5.80 -12.09 -8.27
N MET A 300 -4.97 -12.16 -7.23
CA MET A 300 -3.53 -12.40 -7.38
C MET A 300 -3.23 -13.70 -8.15
N LEU A 301 -4.02 -14.75 -7.92
CA LEU A 301 -3.83 -16.05 -8.56
C LEU A 301 -4.50 -16.14 -9.95
N TRP A 302 -5.66 -15.50 -10.14
CA TRP A 302 -6.49 -15.65 -11.33
C TRP A 302 -6.37 -14.53 -12.35
N LEU A 303 -5.58 -13.49 -12.05
CA LEU A 303 -5.44 -12.30 -12.89
C LEU A 303 -5.04 -12.63 -14.33
N ASN A 304 -4.16 -13.62 -14.50
CA ASN A 304 -3.67 -14.04 -15.81
C ASN A 304 -4.64 -15.00 -16.55
N THR A 305 -5.56 -15.63 -15.85
CA THR A 305 -6.51 -16.61 -16.43
C THR A 305 -7.91 -16.00 -16.64
N ALA A 306 -8.44 -15.30 -15.67
CA ALA A 306 -9.77 -14.67 -15.74
C ALA A 306 -9.77 -13.36 -16.54
N GLY A 307 -8.61 -12.70 -16.64
CA GLY A 307 -8.48 -11.39 -17.30
C GLY A 307 -8.86 -10.21 -16.40
N ARG A 308 -8.34 -9.02 -16.76
CA ARG A 308 -8.46 -7.79 -15.95
C ARG A 308 -9.89 -7.26 -15.91
N ARG A 309 -10.56 -7.20 -17.08
CA ARG A 309 -11.89 -6.59 -17.22
C ARG A 309 -12.99 -7.34 -16.48
N PRO A 310 -13.14 -8.67 -16.60
CA PRO A 310 -14.15 -9.41 -15.85
C PRO A 310 -13.95 -9.31 -14.33
N LEU A 311 -12.71 -9.40 -13.85
CA LEU A 311 -12.40 -9.24 -12.44
C LEU A 311 -12.80 -7.87 -11.91
N LEU A 312 -12.47 -6.79 -12.66
CA LEU A 312 -12.80 -5.43 -12.24
C LEU A 312 -14.32 -5.22 -12.17
N ILE A 313 -15.03 -5.54 -13.26
CA ILE A 313 -16.48 -5.33 -13.35
C ILE A 313 -17.22 -6.17 -12.31
N GLY A 314 -16.89 -7.46 -12.19
CA GLY A 314 -17.52 -8.36 -11.23
C GLY A 314 -17.28 -7.92 -9.79
N SER A 315 -16.05 -7.50 -9.46
CA SER A 315 -15.74 -7.02 -8.13
C SER A 315 -16.50 -5.74 -7.78
N PHE A 316 -16.50 -4.73 -8.65
CA PHE A 316 -17.25 -3.50 -8.40
C PHE A 316 -18.78 -3.75 -8.34
N ALA A 317 -19.32 -4.65 -9.15
CA ALA A 317 -20.74 -5.02 -9.08
C ALA A 317 -21.10 -5.61 -7.71
N MET A 318 -20.27 -6.53 -7.18
CA MET A 318 -20.48 -7.11 -5.85
C MET A 318 -20.27 -6.09 -4.72
N MET A 319 -19.27 -5.21 -4.82
CA MET A 319 -19.08 -4.12 -3.87
C MET A 319 -20.28 -3.17 -3.86
N THR A 320 -20.78 -2.80 -5.04
CA THR A 320 -21.96 -1.94 -5.16
C THR A 320 -23.20 -2.59 -4.57
N LEU A 321 -23.43 -3.89 -4.86
CA LEU A 321 -24.53 -4.65 -4.28
C LEU A 321 -24.46 -4.68 -2.74
N ALA A 322 -23.29 -4.95 -2.19
CA ALA A 322 -23.08 -5.00 -0.75
C ALA A 322 -23.36 -3.64 -0.08
N LEU A 323 -22.84 -2.54 -0.64
CA LEU A 323 -23.11 -1.20 -0.12
C LEU A 323 -24.57 -0.76 -0.33
N ALA A 324 -25.19 -1.15 -1.44
CA ALA A 324 -26.62 -0.88 -1.68
C ALA A 324 -27.52 -1.61 -0.66
N VAL A 325 -27.21 -2.85 -0.33
CA VAL A 325 -27.91 -3.58 0.75
C VAL A 325 -27.77 -2.84 2.07
N LEU A 326 -26.55 -2.42 2.44
CA LEU A 326 -26.30 -1.66 3.68
C LEU A 326 -27.03 -0.30 3.72
N GLY A 327 -27.16 0.37 2.57
CA GLY A 327 -27.76 1.72 2.51
C GLY A 327 -29.29 1.73 2.34
N LEU A 328 -29.87 0.71 1.72
CA LEU A 328 -31.29 0.69 1.36
C LEU A 328 -32.18 -0.06 2.35
N ILE A 329 -31.59 -0.92 3.20
CA ILE A 329 -32.34 -1.73 4.17
C ILE A 329 -31.95 -1.29 5.59
N PRO A 330 -32.65 -0.31 6.22
CA PRO A 330 -32.22 0.26 7.50
C PRO A 330 -32.35 -0.71 8.69
N ASP A 331 -33.33 -1.63 8.67
CA ASP A 331 -33.63 -2.54 9.79
C ASP A 331 -33.18 -3.98 9.52
N MET A 332 -32.01 -4.15 8.96
CA MET A 332 -31.53 -5.51 8.68
C MET A 332 -30.93 -6.17 9.93
N GLY A 333 -31.14 -7.47 10.05
CA GLY A 333 -30.54 -8.24 11.11
C GLY A 333 -29.01 -8.23 11.06
N ILE A 334 -28.35 -8.32 12.23
CA ILE A 334 -26.90 -8.23 12.44
C ILE A 334 -26.11 -9.11 11.47
N TRP A 335 -26.56 -10.32 11.19
CA TRP A 335 -25.90 -11.26 10.29
C TRP A 335 -25.85 -10.76 8.84
N LEU A 336 -26.90 -10.06 8.37
CA LEU A 336 -26.93 -9.53 7.01
C LEU A 336 -25.97 -8.34 6.87
N VAL A 337 -25.85 -7.52 7.91
CA VAL A 337 -24.86 -6.43 7.98
C VAL A 337 -23.44 -6.98 7.90
N VAL A 338 -23.13 -7.98 8.73
CA VAL A 338 -21.79 -8.63 8.73
C VAL A 338 -21.50 -9.25 7.36
N MET A 339 -22.46 -9.96 6.78
CA MET A 339 -22.32 -10.54 5.45
C MET A 339 -22.06 -9.48 4.37
N ALA A 340 -22.78 -8.38 4.40
CA ALA A 340 -22.62 -7.31 3.42
C ALA A 340 -21.21 -6.67 3.53
N PHE A 341 -20.73 -6.40 4.76
CA PHE A 341 -19.34 -5.93 4.95
C PHE A 341 -18.32 -6.96 4.50
N ALA A 342 -18.50 -8.22 4.82
CA ALA A 342 -17.60 -9.29 4.41
C ALA A 342 -17.53 -9.42 2.88
N VAL A 343 -18.68 -9.36 2.18
CA VAL A 343 -18.77 -9.38 0.72
C VAL A 343 -18.07 -8.14 0.15
N TYR A 344 -18.35 -6.94 0.67
CA TYR A 344 -17.70 -5.73 0.22
C TYR A 344 -16.17 -5.84 0.38
N ALA A 345 -15.69 -6.21 1.57
CA ALA A 345 -14.27 -6.31 1.87
C ALA A 345 -13.58 -7.35 0.98
N PHE A 346 -14.17 -8.52 0.82
CA PHE A 346 -13.62 -9.59 -0.01
C PHE A 346 -13.50 -9.18 -1.48
N PHE A 347 -14.55 -8.62 -2.07
CA PHE A 347 -14.53 -8.21 -3.47
C PHE A 347 -13.72 -6.94 -3.73
N SER A 348 -13.44 -6.12 -2.70
CA SER A 348 -12.53 -4.97 -2.81
C SER A 348 -11.08 -5.36 -3.14
N GLY A 349 -10.68 -6.60 -2.88
CA GLY A 349 -9.38 -7.14 -3.29
C GLY A 349 -9.16 -7.16 -4.81
N GLY A 350 -10.22 -7.30 -5.62
CA GLY A 350 -10.14 -7.26 -7.08
C GLY A 350 -9.61 -5.92 -7.61
N PRO A 351 -10.35 -4.81 -7.43
CA PRO A 351 -9.87 -3.48 -7.79
C PRO A 351 -8.59 -3.10 -7.04
N GLY A 352 -8.43 -3.53 -5.77
CA GLY A 352 -7.23 -3.30 -4.97
C GLY A 352 -5.93 -3.82 -5.61
N ASN A 353 -5.97 -4.97 -6.28
CA ASN A 353 -4.84 -5.49 -7.05
C ASN A 353 -4.70 -4.77 -8.41
N LEU A 354 -5.82 -4.54 -9.11
CA LEU A 354 -5.83 -3.99 -10.45
C LEU A 354 -5.39 -2.52 -10.50
N GLN A 355 -5.66 -1.75 -9.46
CA GLN A 355 -5.25 -0.35 -9.38
C GLN A 355 -3.72 -0.17 -9.40
N TRP A 356 -2.96 -1.15 -8.90
CA TRP A 356 -1.50 -1.15 -8.98
C TRP A 356 -0.99 -1.62 -10.35
N LEU A 357 -1.73 -2.51 -11.00
CA LEU A 357 -1.32 -3.11 -12.26
C LEU A 357 -1.62 -2.20 -13.47
N TYR A 358 -2.82 -1.60 -13.54
CA TYR A 358 -3.25 -0.79 -14.68
C TYR A 358 -2.31 0.36 -15.03
N PRO A 359 -1.80 1.16 -14.07
CA PRO A 359 -0.84 2.21 -14.41
C PRO A 359 0.40 1.67 -15.12
N ASN A 360 0.90 0.50 -14.69
CA ASN A 360 2.09 -0.12 -15.27
C ASN A 360 1.84 -0.78 -16.64
N GLU A 361 0.57 -1.08 -16.98
CA GLU A 361 0.20 -1.65 -18.28
C GLU A 361 -0.26 -0.58 -19.29
N LEU A 362 -0.82 0.54 -18.83
CA LEU A 362 -1.43 1.57 -19.67
C LEU A 362 -0.46 2.71 -20.03
N PHE A 363 0.54 2.96 -19.20
CA PHE A 363 1.52 4.01 -19.42
C PHE A 363 2.88 3.41 -19.75
N PRO A 364 3.68 4.08 -20.62
CA PRO A 364 5.05 3.65 -20.91
C PRO A 364 5.88 3.61 -19.62
N THR A 365 6.76 2.64 -19.50
CA THR A 365 7.72 2.52 -18.39
C THR A 365 8.92 3.40 -18.68
N ASP A 366 8.89 4.66 -18.32
CA ASP A 366 10.01 5.58 -18.45
C ASP A 366 10.85 5.70 -17.18
#